data_4f33d7de383df682fff7850909929dee
#
_entry.id   4f33d7de383df682fff7850909929dee
#
_cell.length_a   1.000
_cell.length_b   1.000
_cell.length_c   1.000
_cell.angle_alpha   90.00
_cell.angle_beta   90.00
_cell.angle_gamma   90.00
#
_symmetry.space_group_name_H-M   'P 1'
#
loop_
_entity.id
_entity.type
_entity.pdbx_description
1 polymer ?
#
loop_
_entity_poly.entity_id
_entity_poly.type
_entity_poly.pdbx_seq_one_letter_code
_entity_poly.pdbx_strand_id
1 'polypeptide(L)'
;VEHGKLYMLQTRNGKRTAKAALKIACDLVDEGMRTEEEAVAMIDPRNLDSLLHPQFDAKALKEATPMAKALGASPGAACGKIVFTADDAVEWAERGEKVVLVRLETSPEDITGMKSAQGILTVRGGMTSHAAVVARGMGECCVSGCGDIAMDEENKKFTLAGKEFHEGDFISIDGTTGNIYDGIIPTVDATIAGEFGRIMAWADKYRTMKVRTNADTPADAKKAVELGAEGIGLCRTEHMFFGEGRIDAFREMICSETAEEREKALEKVLPYQQDDFKGLF
;
A
#
# COMPACT_ATOMS: atom_id res chain seq x y z
N VAL A 1 21.08 17.60 -38.62
CA VAL A 1 21.27 17.42 -40.09
C VAL A 1 22.12 18.55 -40.57
N GLU A 2 23.21 18.26 -41.25
CA GLU A 2 24.10 19.25 -41.85
C GLU A 2 24.38 18.83 -43.30
N HIS A 3 24.23 19.75 -44.27
CA HIS A 3 24.36 19.49 -45.68
C HIS A 3 23.59 18.25 -46.20
N GLY A 4 22.38 18.00 -45.67
CA GLY A 4 21.55 16.87 -46.05
C GLY A 4 21.96 15.52 -45.42
N LYS A 5 22.98 15.50 -44.57
CA LYS A 5 23.43 14.29 -43.85
C LYS A 5 22.96 14.30 -42.39
N LEU A 6 22.56 13.13 -41.91
CA LEU A 6 22.19 12.92 -40.51
C LEU A 6 23.43 12.53 -39.70
N TYR A 7 23.69 13.26 -38.63
CA TYR A 7 24.78 12.98 -37.70
C TYR A 7 24.18 12.65 -36.31
N MET A 8 24.63 11.56 -35.69
CA MET A 8 24.32 11.24 -34.32
C MET A 8 25.25 12.02 -33.39
N LEU A 9 24.70 12.97 -32.63
CA LEU A 9 25.48 13.81 -31.73
C LEU A 9 25.51 13.24 -30.32
N GLN A 10 24.44 12.57 -29.90
CA GLN A 10 24.30 12.00 -28.55
C GLN A 10 23.23 10.93 -28.50
N THR A 11 23.46 9.91 -27.67
CA THR A 11 22.47 8.90 -27.32
C THR A 11 22.14 8.99 -25.81
N ARG A 12 20.89 8.93 -25.46
CA ARG A 12 20.41 8.88 -24.06
C ARG A 12 19.37 7.80 -23.93
N ASN A 13 19.34 7.15 -22.74
CA ASN A 13 18.25 6.24 -22.42
C ASN A 13 16.94 7.02 -22.29
N GLY A 14 15.90 6.55 -22.97
CA GLY A 14 14.55 7.11 -22.85
C GLY A 14 14.01 6.94 -21.45
N LYS A 15 13.54 8.02 -20.84
CA LYS A 15 12.78 7.93 -19.58
C LYS A 15 11.40 7.39 -19.90
N ARG A 16 10.98 6.35 -19.17
CA ARG A 16 9.69 5.66 -19.36
C ARG A 16 8.95 5.60 -18.04
N THR A 17 7.64 5.80 -18.08
CA THR A 17 6.77 5.43 -16.96
C THR A 17 6.66 3.91 -16.86
N ALA A 18 6.29 3.38 -15.71
CA ALA A 18 6.09 1.94 -15.52
C ALA A 18 5.11 1.37 -16.58
N LYS A 19 3.98 2.02 -16.79
CA LYS A 19 2.99 1.63 -17.79
C LYS A 19 3.55 1.62 -19.23
N ALA A 20 4.33 2.64 -19.58
CA ALA A 20 4.97 2.69 -20.90
C ALA A 20 6.03 1.59 -21.07
N ALA A 21 6.77 1.26 -20.02
CA ALA A 21 7.76 0.17 -20.06
C ALA A 21 7.10 -1.18 -20.32
N LEU A 22 5.98 -1.49 -19.66
CA LEU A 22 5.19 -2.72 -19.88
C LEU A 22 4.67 -2.78 -21.32
N LYS A 23 4.07 -1.68 -21.81
CA LYS A 23 3.53 -1.61 -23.17
C LYS A 23 4.62 -1.85 -24.20
N ILE A 24 5.77 -1.15 -24.09
CA ILE A 24 6.90 -1.30 -25.02
C ILE A 24 7.44 -2.75 -24.99
N ALA A 25 7.57 -3.37 -23.82
CA ALA A 25 8.05 -4.74 -23.72
C ALA A 25 7.09 -5.72 -24.43
N CYS A 26 5.78 -5.55 -24.26
CA CYS A 26 4.78 -6.36 -24.96
C CYS A 26 4.82 -6.14 -26.48
N ASP A 27 4.89 -4.89 -26.93
CA ASP A 27 4.93 -4.55 -28.37
C ASP A 27 6.18 -5.13 -29.04
N LEU A 28 7.35 -5.09 -28.39
CA LEU A 28 8.58 -5.68 -28.92
C LEU A 28 8.49 -7.20 -29.10
N VAL A 29 7.74 -7.89 -28.25
CA VAL A 29 7.47 -9.33 -28.42
C VAL A 29 6.49 -9.55 -29.58
N ASP A 30 5.43 -8.77 -29.65
CA ASP A 30 4.43 -8.86 -30.73
C ASP A 30 5.04 -8.56 -32.12
N GLU A 31 6.02 -7.66 -32.18
CA GLU A 31 6.79 -7.34 -33.39
C GLU A 31 7.92 -8.33 -33.68
N GLY A 32 8.13 -9.32 -32.82
CA GLY A 32 9.19 -10.34 -32.99
C GLY A 32 10.61 -9.83 -32.78
N MET A 33 10.77 -8.63 -32.18
CA MET A 33 12.07 -8.03 -31.89
C MET A 33 12.73 -8.56 -30.62
N ARG A 34 11.94 -9.10 -29.68
CA ARG A 34 12.38 -9.66 -28.42
C ARG A 34 11.62 -10.94 -28.11
N THR A 35 12.24 -11.82 -27.34
CA THR A 35 11.55 -12.97 -26.74
C THR A 35 10.79 -12.55 -25.49
N GLU A 36 9.86 -13.38 -25.02
CA GLU A 36 9.14 -13.16 -23.76
C GLU A 36 10.12 -13.03 -22.58
N GLU A 37 11.14 -13.87 -22.52
CA GLU A 37 12.17 -13.87 -21.48
C GLU A 37 12.98 -12.56 -21.49
N GLU A 38 13.40 -12.10 -22.68
CA GLU A 38 14.07 -10.82 -22.82
C GLU A 38 13.18 -9.64 -22.43
N ALA A 39 11.89 -9.71 -22.77
CA ALA A 39 10.91 -8.67 -22.41
C ALA A 39 10.74 -8.56 -20.89
N VAL A 40 10.64 -9.69 -20.17
CA VAL A 40 10.62 -9.72 -18.69
C VAL A 40 11.90 -9.10 -18.13
N ALA A 41 13.08 -9.47 -18.66
CA ALA A 41 14.36 -8.92 -18.20
C ALA A 41 14.53 -7.40 -18.45
N MET A 42 13.76 -6.81 -19.36
CA MET A 42 13.76 -5.36 -19.61
C MET A 42 13.04 -4.55 -18.54
N ILE A 43 12.20 -5.17 -17.71
CA ILE A 43 11.38 -4.51 -16.70
C ILE A 43 12.12 -4.44 -15.37
N ASP A 44 12.32 -3.23 -14.85
CA ASP A 44 12.80 -3.06 -13.47
C ASP A 44 11.63 -3.25 -12.50
N PRO A 45 11.66 -4.28 -11.63
CA PRO A 45 10.56 -4.57 -10.70
C PRO A 45 10.20 -3.39 -9.79
N ARG A 46 11.19 -2.54 -9.43
CA ARG A 46 10.98 -1.37 -8.58
C ARG A 46 10.02 -0.35 -9.19
N ASN A 47 9.94 -0.30 -10.52
CA ASN A 47 9.04 0.60 -11.23
C ASN A 47 7.59 0.09 -11.23
N LEU A 48 7.37 -1.21 -10.92
CA LEU A 48 6.05 -1.81 -10.91
C LEU A 48 5.28 -1.50 -9.63
N ASP A 49 5.97 -1.14 -8.56
CA ASP A 49 5.37 -0.85 -7.26
C ASP A 49 4.24 0.19 -7.36
N SER A 50 4.47 1.26 -8.14
CA SER A 50 3.45 2.28 -8.38
C SER A 50 2.19 1.77 -9.10
N LEU A 51 2.26 0.63 -9.78
CA LEU A 51 1.12 0.01 -10.49
C LEU A 51 0.31 -0.95 -9.59
N LEU A 52 0.85 -1.31 -8.44
CA LEU A 52 0.20 -2.18 -7.46
C LEU A 52 -0.67 -1.40 -6.46
N HIS A 53 -0.67 -0.07 -6.55
CA HIS A 53 -1.46 0.82 -5.72
C HIS A 53 -2.58 1.49 -6.52
N PRO A 54 -3.68 1.92 -5.88
CA PRO A 54 -4.73 2.70 -6.54
C PRO A 54 -4.14 3.93 -7.24
N GLN A 55 -4.67 4.27 -8.39
CA GLN A 55 -4.27 5.44 -9.18
C GLN A 55 -5.47 6.34 -9.44
N PHE A 56 -5.26 7.62 -9.70
CA PHE A 56 -6.33 8.48 -10.16
C PHE A 56 -6.76 8.13 -11.58
N ASP A 57 -8.05 8.32 -11.86
CA ASP A 57 -8.55 8.28 -13.23
C ASP A 57 -7.78 9.29 -14.11
N ALA A 58 -7.24 8.81 -15.22
CA ALA A 58 -6.34 9.60 -16.06
C ALA A 58 -7.02 10.81 -16.72
N LYS A 59 -8.34 10.77 -16.94
CA LYS A 59 -9.09 11.90 -17.52
C LYS A 59 -9.35 12.95 -16.45
N ALA A 60 -9.85 12.54 -15.28
CA ALA A 60 -10.09 13.42 -14.16
C ALA A 60 -8.80 14.11 -13.68
N LEU A 61 -7.69 13.39 -13.64
CA LEU A 61 -6.40 13.94 -13.24
C LEU A 61 -5.88 15.02 -14.21
N LYS A 62 -6.16 14.91 -15.51
CA LYS A 62 -5.74 15.93 -16.49
C LYS A 62 -6.45 17.28 -16.32
N GLU A 63 -7.66 17.23 -15.77
CA GLU A 63 -8.49 18.43 -15.51
C GLU A 63 -8.19 19.03 -14.14
N ALA A 64 -7.58 18.27 -13.24
CA ALA A 64 -7.23 18.69 -11.89
C ALA A 64 -5.91 19.46 -11.86
N THR A 65 -5.90 20.53 -11.05
CA THR A 65 -4.69 21.32 -10.79
C THR A 65 -4.24 21.08 -9.34
N PRO A 66 -2.97 20.69 -9.09
CA PRO A 66 -2.47 20.53 -7.74
C PRO A 66 -2.51 21.87 -6.99
N MET A 67 -3.02 21.87 -5.77
CA MET A 67 -2.98 23.04 -4.88
C MET A 67 -1.62 23.20 -4.21
N ALA A 68 -1.00 22.08 -3.86
CA ALA A 68 0.29 22.02 -3.20
C ALA A 68 1.02 20.74 -3.59
N LYS A 69 2.31 20.72 -3.27
CA LYS A 69 3.16 19.56 -3.46
C LYS A 69 4.05 19.36 -2.25
N ALA A 70 4.05 18.15 -1.72
CA ALA A 70 4.90 17.73 -0.63
C ALA A 70 5.64 16.44 -0.97
N LEU A 71 6.13 15.72 0.03
CA LEU A 71 6.87 14.49 -0.19
C LEU A 71 5.91 13.31 -0.43
N GLY A 72 5.99 12.68 -1.60
CA GLY A 72 5.37 11.38 -1.84
C GLY A 72 6.08 10.32 -1.00
N ALA A 73 5.49 9.95 0.11
CA ALA A 73 6.14 9.10 1.11
C ALA A 73 5.78 7.61 0.98
N SER A 74 4.59 7.31 0.48
CA SER A 74 4.14 5.97 0.12
C SER A 74 3.25 6.05 -1.11
N PRO A 75 3.48 5.22 -2.15
CA PRO A 75 2.81 5.37 -3.44
C PRO A 75 1.30 5.11 -3.35
N GLY A 76 0.58 5.53 -4.39
CA GLY A 76 -0.85 5.37 -4.53
C GLY A 76 -1.59 6.70 -4.61
N ALA A 77 -2.87 6.63 -4.97
CA ALA A 77 -3.80 7.74 -5.00
C ALA A 77 -4.91 7.51 -3.98
N ALA A 78 -5.22 8.52 -3.21
CA ALA A 78 -6.30 8.48 -2.25
C ALA A 78 -7.22 9.68 -2.41
N CYS A 79 -8.52 9.45 -2.27
CA CYS A 79 -9.55 10.46 -2.24
C CYS A 79 -10.53 10.14 -1.11
N GLY A 80 -10.85 11.12 -0.30
CA GLY A 80 -11.77 10.92 0.82
C GLY A 80 -12.09 12.20 1.56
N LYS A 81 -12.94 12.05 2.56
CA LYS A 81 -13.29 13.12 3.49
C LYS A 81 -12.17 13.32 4.50
N ILE A 82 -11.86 14.55 4.80
CA ILE A 82 -10.85 14.91 5.79
C ILE A 82 -11.30 14.51 7.18
N VAL A 83 -10.44 13.83 7.92
CA VAL A 83 -10.57 13.58 9.36
C VAL A 83 -9.25 13.90 10.05
N PHE A 84 -9.32 14.33 11.31
CA PHE A 84 -8.17 14.86 12.04
C PHE A 84 -7.67 13.94 13.16
N THR A 85 -8.43 12.91 13.52
CA THR A 85 -8.05 11.95 14.56
C THR A 85 -8.10 10.52 14.05
N ALA A 86 -7.34 9.64 14.68
CA ALA A 86 -7.37 8.21 14.37
C ALA A 86 -8.74 7.59 14.66
N ASP A 87 -9.39 8.03 15.75
CA ASP A 87 -10.71 7.54 16.14
C ASP A 87 -11.78 7.93 15.13
N ASP A 88 -11.77 9.20 14.66
CA ASP A 88 -12.68 9.66 13.60
C ASP A 88 -12.45 8.86 12.30
N ALA A 89 -11.19 8.54 11.97
CA ALA A 89 -10.89 7.75 10.77
C ALA A 89 -11.50 6.35 10.86
N VAL A 90 -11.41 5.70 12.01
CA VAL A 90 -12.03 4.38 12.25
C VAL A 90 -13.55 4.49 12.19
N GLU A 91 -14.14 5.41 12.95
CA GLU A 91 -15.60 5.57 13.04
C GLU A 91 -16.24 5.87 11.66
N TRP A 92 -15.63 6.75 10.88
CA TRP A 92 -16.17 7.10 9.56
C TRP A 92 -15.97 5.97 8.54
N ALA A 93 -14.85 5.25 8.61
CA ALA A 93 -14.62 4.08 7.77
C ALA A 93 -15.62 2.95 8.07
N GLU A 94 -15.97 2.72 9.33
CA GLU A 94 -16.98 1.75 9.74
C GLU A 94 -18.39 2.12 9.22
N ARG A 95 -18.65 3.40 9.03
CA ARG A 95 -19.88 3.89 8.35
C ARG A 95 -19.85 3.75 6.83
N GLY A 96 -18.76 3.24 6.26
CA GLY A 96 -18.54 3.09 4.82
C GLY A 96 -18.04 4.34 4.11
N GLU A 97 -17.61 5.37 4.86
CA GLU A 97 -17.03 6.59 4.29
C GLU A 97 -15.57 6.38 3.93
N LYS A 98 -15.15 6.94 2.81
CA LYS A 98 -13.73 7.03 2.45
C LYS A 98 -13.13 8.25 3.10
N VAL A 99 -12.07 8.09 3.86
CA VAL A 99 -11.44 9.17 4.62
C VAL A 99 -9.96 9.33 4.31
N VAL A 100 -9.47 10.56 4.41
CA VAL A 100 -8.05 10.91 4.41
C VAL A 100 -7.72 11.46 5.78
N LEU A 101 -6.78 10.80 6.46
CA LEU A 101 -6.33 11.22 7.79
C LEU A 101 -5.30 12.35 7.64
N VAL A 102 -5.63 13.52 8.16
CA VAL A 102 -4.77 14.71 8.09
C VAL A 102 -4.28 15.05 9.50
N ARG A 103 -2.96 14.96 9.71
CA ARG A 103 -2.33 15.19 11.02
C ARG A 103 -1.18 16.18 10.94
N LEU A 104 -0.87 16.84 12.04
CA LEU A 104 0.38 17.57 12.16
C LEU A 104 1.58 16.61 11.99
N GLU A 105 1.56 15.51 12.72
CA GLU A 105 2.43 14.34 12.61
C GLU A 105 1.70 13.13 13.19
N THR A 106 2.07 11.91 12.81
CA THR A 106 1.47 10.69 13.36
C THR A 106 2.34 10.07 14.45
N SER A 107 1.68 9.39 15.38
CA SER A 107 2.28 8.60 16.47
C SER A 107 1.88 7.13 16.38
N PRO A 108 2.48 6.21 17.16
CA PRO A 108 2.07 4.82 17.22
C PRO A 108 0.60 4.60 17.57
N GLU A 109 -0.02 5.53 18.28
CA GLU A 109 -1.44 5.49 18.65
C GLU A 109 -2.36 5.69 17.43
N ASP A 110 -1.87 6.35 16.38
CA ASP A 110 -2.62 6.62 15.15
C ASP A 110 -2.71 5.41 14.19
N ILE A 111 -2.02 4.30 14.46
CA ILE A 111 -1.90 3.15 13.53
C ILE A 111 -3.26 2.60 13.09
N THR A 112 -4.22 2.47 13.99
CA THR A 112 -5.57 1.99 13.69
C THR A 112 -6.29 2.92 12.72
N GLY A 113 -6.24 4.22 12.94
CA GLY A 113 -6.82 5.23 12.06
C GLY A 113 -6.11 5.30 10.71
N MET A 114 -4.78 5.18 10.69
CA MET A 114 -4.00 5.12 9.46
C MET A 114 -4.40 3.93 8.58
N LYS A 115 -4.66 2.77 9.17
CA LYS A 115 -5.11 1.56 8.47
C LYS A 115 -6.55 1.68 7.93
N SER A 116 -7.40 2.44 8.58
CA SER A 116 -8.80 2.64 8.17
C SER A 116 -8.94 3.73 7.10
N ALA A 117 -7.97 4.63 6.99
CA ALA A 117 -7.97 5.72 6.02
C ALA A 117 -7.52 5.24 4.63
N GLN A 118 -8.06 5.87 3.58
CA GLN A 118 -7.61 5.66 2.19
C GLN A 118 -6.23 6.26 1.94
N GLY A 119 -5.83 7.23 2.75
CA GLY A 119 -4.54 7.89 2.65
C GLY A 119 -4.24 8.79 3.84
N ILE A 120 -2.96 9.11 3.98
CA ILE A 120 -2.42 9.88 5.11
C ILE A 120 -1.73 11.14 4.57
N LEU A 121 -2.08 12.28 5.14
CA LEU A 121 -1.44 13.57 4.85
C LEU A 121 -0.89 14.16 6.14
N THR A 122 0.43 14.45 6.17
CA THR A 122 1.02 15.10 7.36
C THR A 122 1.67 16.43 7.01
N VAL A 123 1.57 17.37 7.96
CA VAL A 123 2.21 18.68 7.85
C VAL A 123 3.70 18.57 8.06
N ARG A 124 4.12 17.77 9.04
CA ARG A 124 5.51 17.49 9.37
C ARG A 124 5.89 16.07 8.98
N GLY A 125 7.17 15.86 8.75
CA GLY A 125 7.73 14.54 8.48
C GLY A 125 8.51 14.48 7.18
N GLY A 126 9.22 13.36 7.02
CA GLY A 126 10.04 13.04 5.85
C GLY A 126 9.95 11.55 5.55
N MET A 127 10.83 11.03 4.69
CA MET A 127 10.84 9.61 4.30
C MET A 127 11.05 8.62 5.45
N THR A 128 11.61 9.07 6.56
CA THR A 128 11.86 8.28 7.78
C THR A 128 10.91 8.61 8.93
N SER A 129 9.90 9.47 8.69
CA SER A 129 8.88 9.78 9.70
C SER A 129 8.00 8.55 9.98
N HIS A 130 7.37 8.53 11.14
CA HIS A 130 6.43 7.48 11.54
C HIS A 130 5.35 7.26 10.46
N ALA A 131 4.71 8.35 9.98
CA ALA A 131 3.71 8.28 8.93
C ALA A 131 4.23 7.56 7.67
N ALA A 132 5.41 7.97 7.19
CA ALA A 132 6.00 7.42 5.96
C ALA A 132 6.39 5.94 6.09
N VAL A 133 6.97 5.54 7.21
CA VAL A 133 7.41 4.16 7.46
C VAL A 133 6.22 3.22 7.60
N VAL A 134 5.24 3.63 8.42
CA VAL A 134 4.04 2.82 8.69
C VAL A 134 3.16 2.71 7.44
N ALA A 135 2.90 3.83 6.74
CA ALA A 135 2.11 3.81 5.51
C ALA A 135 2.71 2.88 4.44
N ARG A 136 4.04 2.92 4.23
CA ARG A 136 4.70 1.97 3.32
C ARG A 136 4.57 0.53 3.76
N GLY A 137 4.68 0.27 5.07
CA GLY A 137 4.50 -1.08 5.61
C GLY A 137 3.08 -1.62 5.44
N MET A 138 2.09 -0.75 5.41
CA MET A 138 0.67 -1.09 5.21
C MET A 138 0.27 -1.09 3.73
N GLY A 139 1.05 -0.48 2.84
CA GLY A 139 0.68 -0.25 1.44
C GLY A 139 -0.30 0.90 1.24
N GLU A 140 -0.44 1.79 2.21
CA GLU A 140 -1.37 2.92 2.17
C GLU A 140 -0.73 4.17 1.55
N CYS A 141 -1.53 4.94 0.81
CA CYS A 141 -1.10 6.20 0.21
C CYS A 141 -0.66 7.20 1.29
N CYS A 142 0.52 7.81 1.13
CA CYS A 142 0.98 8.81 2.08
C CYS A 142 1.70 9.98 1.40
N VAL A 143 1.27 11.18 1.74
CA VAL A 143 1.96 12.45 1.46
C VAL A 143 2.41 13.06 2.77
N SER A 144 3.71 13.28 2.94
CA SER A 144 4.29 13.72 4.21
C SER A 144 5.03 15.05 4.06
N GLY A 145 5.03 15.85 5.14
CA GLY A 145 5.82 17.06 5.19
C GLY A 145 5.26 18.22 4.36
N CYS A 146 3.93 18.37 4.29
CA CYS A 146 3.29 19.50 3.64
C CYS A 146 3.32 20.75 4.54
N GLY A 147 4.46 21.42 4.60
CA GLY A 147 4.66 22.62 5.42
C GLY A 147 3.81 23.83 5.02
N ASP A 148 3.18 23.80 3.86
CA ASP A 148 2.26 24.87 3.41
C ASP A 148 0.88 24.80 4.10
N ILE A 149 0.60 23.70 4.82
CA ILE A 149 -0.63 23.56 5.61
C ILE A 149 -0.50 24.32 6.92
N ALA A 150 -1.38 25.29 7.15
CA ALA A 150 -1.59 25.91 8.45
C ALA A 150 -2.66 25.13 9.20
N MET A 151 -2.24 24.25 10.11
CA MET A 151 -3.10 23.30 10.84
C MET A 151 -3.69 23.94 12.11
N ASP A 152 -4.97 23.70 12.34
CA ASP A 152 -5.70 23.98 13.58
C ASP A 152 -6.46 22.69 13.99
N GLU A 153 -5.76 21.79 14.67
CA GLU A 153 -6.31 20.49 15.07
C GLU A 153 -7.45 20.64 16.09
N GLU A 154 -7.39 21.65 16.96
CA GLU A 154 -8.43 21.86 17.98
C GLU A 154 -9.79 22.20 17.36
N ASN A 155 -9.78 23.01 16.29
CA ASN A 155 -11.00 23.38 15.56
C ASN A 155 -11.28 22.46 14.34
N LYS A 156 -10.53 21.36 14.19
CA LYS A 156 -10.64 20.39 13.11
C LYS A 156 -10.69 21.08 11.73
N LYS A 157 -9.69 21.91 11.46
CA LYS A 157 -9.54 22.64 10.19
C LYS A 157 -8.09 22.93 9.85
N PHE A 158 -7.84 23.23 8.60
CA PHE A 158 -6.57 23.76 8.15
C PHE A 158 -6.74 24.68 6.94
N THR A 159 -5.72 25.50 6.67
CA THR A 159 -5.64 26.33 5.46
C THR A 159 -4.52 25.83 4.57
N LEU A 160 -4.80 25.70 3.28
CA LEU A 160 -3.84 25.31 2.25
C LEU A 160 -4.10 26.13 0.97
N ALA A 161 -3.07 26.75 0.40
CA ALA A 161 -3.16 27.58 -0.80
C ALA A 161 -4.25 28.67 -0.73
N GLY A 162 -4.48 29.24 0.47
CA GLY A 162 -5.48 30.29 0.72
C GLY A 162 -6.92 29.78 0.86
N LYS A 163 -7.17 28.48 0.81
CA LYS A 163 -8.48 27.85 1.06
C LYS A 163 -8.51 27.21 2.44
N GLU A 164 -9.59 27.42 3.18
CA GLU A 164 -9.85 26.73 4.46
C GLU A 164 -10.59 25.42 4.20
N PHE A 165 -10.16 24.35 4.86
CA PHE A 165 -10.73 23.02 4.84
C PHE A 165 -11.15 22.60 6.24
N HIS A 166 -12.31 21.98 6.32
CA HIS A 166 -12.93 21.48 7.55
C HIS A 166 -13.04 19.96 7.53
N GLU A 167 -13.30 19.37 8.68
CA GLU A 167 -13.65 17.97 8.78
C GLU A 167 -14.85 17.65 7.88
N GLY A 168 -14.72 16.58 7.08
CA GLY A 168 -15.74 16.18 6.13
C GLY A 168 -15.62 16.78 4.72
N ASP A 169 -14.79 17.80 4.51
CA ASP A 169 -14.46 18.28 3.17
C ASP A 169 -13.67 17.21 2.40
N PHE A 170 -13.80 17.20 1.08
CA PHE A 170 -13.08 16.25 0.25
C PHE A 170 -11.70 16.75 -0.14
N ILE A 171 -10.72 15.84 -0.07
CA ILE A 171 -9.36 16.06 -0.53
C ILE A 171 -8.86 14.83 -1.30
N SER A 172 -8.01 15.05 -2.28
CA SER A 172 -7.34 13.99 -3.03
C SER A 172 -5.83 14.17 -2.93
N ILE A 173 -5.11 13.08 -2.67
CA ILE A 173 -3.65 13.07 -2.51
C ILE A 173 -3.00 11.99 -3.37
N ASP A 174 -1.86 12.32 -3.95
CA ASP A 174 -1.04 11.40 -4.76
C ASP A 174 0.27 11.10 -4.02
N GLY A 175 0.35 9.95 -3.41
CA GLY A 175 1.53 9.50 -2.67
C GLY A 175 2.74 9.17 -3.56
N THR A 176 2.53 9.02 -4.87
CA THR A 176 3.61 8.81 -5.85
C THR A 176 4.30 10.11 -6.22
N THR A 177 3.53 11.17 -6.48
CA THR A 177 4.04 12.48 -6.92
C THR A 177 4.18 13.50 -5.81
N GLY A 178 3.48 13.29 -4.69
CA GLY A 178 3.36 14.22 -3.58
C GLY A 178 2.34 15.35 -3.81
N ASN A 179 1.56 15.30 -4.87
CA ASN A 179 0.59 16.32 -5.20
C ASN A 179 -0.66 16.21 -4.33
N ILE A 180 -1.24 17.36 -3.99
CA ILE A 180 -2.46 17.50 -3.21
C ILE A 180 -3.47 18.30 -4.03
N TYR A 181 -4.71 17.83 -4.10
CA TYR A 181 -5.77 18.40 -4.92
C TYR A 181 -7.00 18.69 -4.07
N ASP A 182 -7.72 19.76 -4.44
CA ASP A 182 -9.03 20.08 -3.89
C ASP A 182 -10.11 19.16 -4.42
N GLY A 183 -10.98 18.68 -3.54
CA GLY A 183 -12.16 17.90 -3.92
C GLY A 183 -11.88 16.46 -4.31
N ILE A 184 -12.79 15.91 -5.11
CA ILE A 184 -12.84 14.50 -5.48
C ILE A 184 -12.17 14.27 -6.82
N ILE A 185 -11.10 13.47 -6.84
CA ILE A 185 -10.58 12.85 -8.05
C ILE A 185 -10.83 11.34 -7.93
N PRO A 186 -11.64 10.73 -8.83
CA PRO A 186 -11.91 9.30 -8.77
C PRO A 186 -10.63 8.48 -8.82
N THR A 187 -10.59 7.43 -8.01
CA THR A 187 -9.50 6.45 -8.00
C THR A 187 -9.90 5.19 -8.72
N VAL A 188 -8.93 4.55 -9.37
CA VAL A 188 -9.05 3.25 -10.04
C VAL A 188 -8.14 2.28 -9.30
N ASP A 189 -8.70 1.14 -8.91
CA ASP A 189 -7.94 0.11 -8.21
C ASP A 189 -6.83 -0.46 -9.10
N ALA A 190 -5.74 -0.87 -8.46
CA ALA A 190 -4.66 -1.57 -9.13
C ALA A 190 -5.17 -2.88 -9.73
N THR A 191 -4.93 -3.08 -11.02
CA THR A 191 -5.38 -4.28 -11.72
C THR A 191 -4.18 -4.94 -12.39
N ILE A 192 -3.93 -6.21 -12.07
CA ILE A 192 -2.96 -7.06 -12.79
C ILE A 192 -3.66 -7.57 -14.05
N ALA A 193 -3.85 -6.68 -15.04
CA ALA A 193 -4.52 -6.97 -16.30
C ALA A 193 -3.76 -6.34 -17.48
N GLY A 194 -4.16 -6.64 -18.71
CA GLY A 194 -3.53 -6.10 -19.91
C GLY A 194 -2.05 -6.44 -20.02
N GLU A 195 -1.22 -5.46 -20.33
CA GLU A 195 0.22 -5.64 -20.50
C GLU A 195 0.92 -6.11 -19.23
N PHE A 196 0.47 -5.64 -18.05
CA PHE A 196 1.01 -6.11 -16.77
C PHE A 196 0.71 -7.60 -16.54
N GLY A 197 -0.51 -8.05 -16.81
CA GLY A 197 -0.88 -9.47 -16.74
C GLY A 197 -0.07 -10.35 -17.69
N ARG A 198 0.21 -9.86 -18.91
CA ARG A 198 1.06 -10.58 -19.88
C ARG A 198 2.50 -10.74 -19.36
N ILE A 199 3.11 -9.68 -18.88
CA ILE A 199 4.47 -9.72 -18.31
C ILE A 199 4.53 -10.67 -17.11
N MET A 200 3.52 -10.64 -16.22
CA MET A 200 3.46 -11.55 -15.08
C MET A 200 3.33 -13.01 -15.50
N ALA A 201 2.50 -13.31 -16.51
CA ALA A 201 2.37 -14.65 -17.06
C ALA A 201 3.70 -15.16 -17.68
N TRP A 202 4.43 -14.29 -18.38
CA TRP A 202 5.76 -14.62 -18.89
C TRP A 202 6.77 -14.82 -17.76
N ALA A 203 6.76 -13.96 -16.74
CA ALA A 203 7.61 -14.12 -15.58
C ALA A 203 7.37 -15.46 -14.88
N ASP A 204 6.13 -15.86 -14.70
CA ASP A 204 5.76 -17.17 -14.13
C ASP A 204 6.23 -18.37 -14.96
N LYS A 205 6.28 -18.20 -16.29
CA LYS A 205 6.77 -19.25 -17.21
C LYS A 205 8.28 -19.49 -17.07
N TYR A 206 9.06 -18.44 -16.82
CA TYR A 206 10.52 -18.51 -16.82
C TYR A 206 11.15 -18.54 -15.42
N ARG A 207 10.43 -18.12 -14.38
CA ARG A 207 10.95 -18.12 -13.02
C ARG A 207 11.19 -19.55 -12.50
N THR A 208 12.25 -19.71 -11.73
CA THR A 208 12.57 -20.97 -11.02
C THR A 208 12.23 -20.89 -9.54
N MET A 209 12.20 -19.68 -8.98
CA MET A 209 11.88 -19.44 -7.57
C MET A 209 10.37 -19.36 -7.36
N LYS A 210 9.92 -19.89 -6.22
CA LYS A 210 8.54 -19.81 -5.77
C LYS A 210 8.36 -18.63 -4.82
N VAL A 211 7.17 -18.04 -4.83
CA VAL A 211 6.80 -16.94 -3.93
C VAL A 211 6.11 -17.51 -2.70
N ARG A 212 6.66 -17.22 -1.53
CA ARG A 212 6.07 -17.54 -0.24
C ARG A 212 5.83 -16.26 0.56
N THR A 213 4.72 -16.24 1.30
CA THR A 213 4.34 -15.10 2.11
C THR A 213 4.25 -15.46 3.59
N ASN A 214 4.27 -14.45 4.46
CA ASN A 214 3.93 -14.64 5.86
C ASN A 214 2.40 -14.65 5.97
N ALA A 215 1.85 -15.61 6.70
CA ALA A 215 0.44 -15.70 7.01
C ALA A 215 0.27 -16.32 8.40
N ASP A 216 -0.39 -15.61 9.29
CA ASP A 216 -0.56 -16.00 10.68
C ASP A 216 -2.00 -16.47 10.97
N THR A 217 -2.95 -16.14 10.08
CA THR A 217 -4.36 -16.50 10.19
C THR A 217 -4.90 -17.15 8.92
N PRO A 218 -6.01 -17.91 8.98
CA PRO A 218 -6.69 -18.43 7.79
C PRO A 218 -7.09 -17.35 6.77
N ALA A 219 -7.48 -16.16 7.25
CA ALA A 219 -7.82 -15.03 6.41
C ALA A 219 -6.60 -14.51 5.63
N ASP A 220 -5.43 -14.42 6.29
CA ASP A 220 -4.18 -14.04 5.63
C ASP A 220 -3.77 -15.06 4.56
N ALA A 221 -3.87 -16.35 4.87
CA ALA A 221 -3.55 -17.43 3.93
C ALA A 221 -4.45 -17.37 2.69
N LYS A 222 -5.77 -17.20 2.87
CA LYS A 222 -6.71 -17.03 1.77
C LYS A 222 -6.35 -15.83 0.90
N LYS A 223 -6.08 -14.69 1.51
CA LYS A 223 -5.67 -13.48 0.79
C LYS A 223 -4.36 -13.67 0.05
N ALA A 224 -3.40 -14.38 0.64
CA ALA A 224 -2.14 -14.71 0.03
C ALA A 224 -2.31 -15.55 -1.25
N VAL A 225 -3.18 -16.57 -1.22
CA VAL A 225 -3.50 -17.39 -2.40
C VAL A 225 -4.15 -16.56 -3.50
N GLU A 226 -5.09 -15.67 -3.14
CA GLU A 226 -5.73 -14.75 -4.10
C GLU A 226 -4.71 -13.83 -4.79
N LEU A 227 -3.64 -13.46 -4.08
CA LEU A 227 -2.54 -12.63 -4.59
C LEU A 227 -1.45 -13.45 -5.32
N GLY A 228 -1.60 -14.78 -5.44
CA GLY A 228 -0.71 -15.65 -6.18
C GLY A 228 0.46 -16.23 -5.39
N ALA A 229 0.42 -16.20 -4.06
CA ALA A 229 1.42 -16.89 -3.25
C ALA A 229 1.30 -18.41 -3.38
N GLU A 230 2.45 -19.11 -3.40
CA GLU A 230 2.54 -20.57 -3.62
C GLU A 230 2.82 -21.32 -2.30
N GLY A 231 2.81 -20.63 -1.19
CA GLY A 231 2.98 -21.22 0.13
C GLY A 231 3.24 -20.20 1.21
N ILE A 232 3.28 -20.70 2.45
CA ILE A 232 3.60 -19.91 3.63
C ILE A 232 5.11 -19.95 3.86
N GLY A 233 5.74 -18.79 4.05
CA GLY A 233 7.15 -18.64 4.42
C GLY A 233 7.33 -18.68 5.92
N LEU A 234 6.59 -17.84 6.65
CA LEU A 234 6.56 -17.77 8.11
C LEU A 234 5.12 -17.70 8.60
N CYS A 235 4.82 -18.52 9.59
CA CYS A 235 3.61 -18.42 10.41
C CYS A 235 4.06 -18.18 11.86
N ARG A 236 3.66 -17.03 12.43
CA ARG A 236 3.93 -16.71 13.84
C ARG A 236 2.86 -17.36 14.70
N THR A 237 3.15 -18.58 15.14
CA THR A 237 2.18 -19.38 15.88
C THR A 237 1.79 -18.77 17.23
N GLU A 238 2.63 -17.89 17.79
CA GLU A 238 2.31 -17.11 18.98
C GLU A 238 1.11 -16.18 18.80
N HIS A 239 0.86 -15.69 17.58
CA HIS A 239 -0.30 -14.86 17.28
C HIS A 239 -1.64 -15.61 17.41
N MET A 240 -1.62 -16.94 17.28
CA MET A 240 -2.80 -17.78 17.45
C MET A 240 -3.39 -17.73 18.87
N PHE A 241 -2.60 -17.29 19.84
CA PHE A 241 -3.00 -17.25 21.25
C PHE A 241 -3.53 -15.90 21.73
N PHE A 242 -3.42 -14.84 20.91
CA PHE A 242 -3.88 -13.49 21.28
C PHE A 242 -5.39 -13.27 21.03
N GLY A 243 -6.08 -14.23 20.43
CA GLY A 243 -7.52 -14.16 20.22
C GLY A 243 -8.31 -14.18 21.54
N GLU A 244 -9.52 -13.63 21.50
CA GLU A 244 -10.44 -13.60 22.65
C GLU A 244 -10.69 -15.02 23.19
N GLY A 245 -10.57 -15.18 24.51
CA GLY A 245 -10.73 -16.47 25.21
C GLY A 245 -9.55 -17.44 25.08
N ARG A 246 -8.53 -17.14 24.29
CA ARG A 246 -7.36 -18.03 24.08
C ARG A 246 -6.17 -17.66 24.96
N ILE A 247 -6.00 -16.37 25.23
CA ILE A 247 -4.83 -15.86 25.95
C ILE A 247 -4.73 -16.40 27.38
N ASP A 248 -5.85 -16.67 28.03
CA ASP A 248 -5.85 -17.18 29.41
C ASP A 248 -5.31 -18.61 29.51
N ALA A 249 -5.65 -19.48 28.55
CA ALA A 249 -5.09 -20.83 28.46
C ALA A 249 -3.58 -20.81 28.21
N PHE A 250 -3.11 -19.85 27.37
CA PHE A 250 -1.69 -19.68 27.10
C PHE A 250 -0.94 -19.13 28.32
N ARG A 251 -1.52 -18.17 29.04
CA ARG A 251 -0.96 -17.66 30.32
C ARG A 251 -0.87 -18.75 31.38
N GLU A 252 -1.90 -19.59 31.52
CA GLU A 252 -1.90 -20.73 32.43
C GLU A 252 -0.75 -21.67 32.11
N MET A 253 -0.49 -21.97 30.82
CA MET A 253 0.65 -22.79 30.40
C MET A 253 2.01 -22.16 30.79
N ILE A 254 2.17 -20.84 30.56
CA ILE A 254 3.43 -20.14 30.88
C ILE A 254 3.66 -20.09 32.39
N CYS A 255 2.60 -19.84 33.17
CA CYS A 255 2.67 -19.70 34.62
C CYS A 255 2.69 -21.03 35.38
N SER A 256 2.58 -22.18 34.70
CA SER A 256 2.61 -23.50 35.33
C SER A 256 3.96 -23.77 35.99
N GLU A 257 3.98 -24.17 37.23
CA GLU A 257 5.18 -24.49 38.01
C GLU A 257 5.61 -25.96 37.84
N THR A 258 4.65 -26.85 37.57
CA THR A 258 4.88 -28.29 37.41
C THR A 258 4.63 -28.74 35.97
N ALA A 259 5.24 -29.88 35.58
CA ALA A 259 5.01 -30.50 34.26
C ALA A 259 3.55 -30.91 34.08
N GLU A 260 2.93 -31.45 35.15
CA GLU A 260 1.53 -31.91 35.14
C GLU A 260 0.55 -30.75 34.91
N GLU A 261 0.76 -29.61 35.56
CA GLU A 261 -0.04 -28.40 35.35
C GLU A 261 0.12 -27.89 33.91
N ARG A 262 1.35 -27.89 33.40
CA ARG A 262 1.64 -27.45 32.03
C ARG A 262 0.98 -28.36 31.00
N GLU A 263 0.98 -29.69 31.19
CA GLU A 263 0.29 -30.61 30.29
C GLU A 263 -1.21 -30.34 30.25
N LYS A 264 -1.85 -30.11 31.40
CA LYS A 264 -3.27 -29.76 31.46
C LYS A 264 -3.61 -28.45 30.75
N ALA A 265 -2.72 -27.44 30.87
CA ALA A 265 -2.87 -26.18 30.15
C ALA A 265 -2.67 -26.36 28.66
N LEU A 266 -1.69 -27.19 28.22
CA LEU A 266 -1.46 -27.52 26.83
C LEU A 266 -2.65 -28.23 26.18
N GLU A 267 -3.38 -29.10 26.89
CA GLU A 267 -4.60 -29.72 26.40
C GLU A 267 -5.68 -28.69 26.03
N LYS A 268 -5.71 -27.55 26.71
CA LYS A 268 -6.61 -26.42 26.40
C LYS A 268 -6.14 -25.62 25.18
N VAL A 269 -4.83 -25.51 24.99
CA VAL A 269 -4.22 -24.73 23.90
C VAL A 269 -4.23 -25.49 22.56
N LEU A 270 -4.02 -26.81 22.61
CA LEU A 270 -3.89 -27.67 21.44
C LEU A 270 -5.07 -27.56 20.44
N PRO A 271 -6.34 -27.57 20.86
CA PRO A 271 -7.46 -27.45 19.92
C PRO A 271 -7.46 -26.16 19.13
N TYR A 272 -7.07 -25.04 19.76
CA TYR A 272 -7.00 -23.73 19.09
C TYR A 272 -5.95 -23.73 17.96
N GLN A 273 -4.74 -24.22 18.24
CA GLN A 273 -3.71 -24.35 17.22
C GLN A 273 -4.11 -25.32 16.11
N GLN A 274 -4.72 -26.43 16.47
CA GLN A 274 -5.15 -27.42 15.51
C GLN A 274 -6.20 -26.87 14.53
N ASP A 275 -7.15 -26.07 15.02
CA ASP A 275 -8.17 -25.46 14.17
C ASP A 275 -7.61 -24.36 13.29
N ASP A 276 -6.70 -23.54 13.82
CA ASP A 276 -6.02 -22.51 13.04
C ASP A 276 -5.16 -23.12 11.92
N PHE A 277 -4.39 -24.16 12.22
CA PHE A 277 -3.60 -24.85 11.19
C PHE A 277 -4.47 -25.56 10.14
N LYS A 278 -5.61 -26.13 10.52
CA LYS A 278 -6.57 -26.67 9.55
C LYS A 278 -7.14 -25.60 8.63
N GLY A 279 -7.32 -24.39 9.16
CA GLY A 279 -7.79 -23.25 8.38
C GLY A 279 -6.72 -22.64 7.47
N LEU A 280 -5.43 -22.76 7.85
CA LEU A 280 -4.28 -22.27 7.07
C LEU A 280 -3.96 -23.16 5.88
N PHE A 281 -4.15 -24.47 5.99
CA PHE A 281 -3.85 -25.52 4.98
C PHE A 281 -5.10 -26.07 4.31
#